data_e443266a38e04c4d2451e92b8d379d6c
#
_entry.id   e443266a38e04c4d2451e92b8d379d6c
#
_cell.length_a   1.000
_cell.length_b   1.000
_cell.length_c   1.000
_cell.angle_alpha   90.00
_cell.angle_beta   90.00
_cell.angle_gamma   90.00
#
_symmetry.space_group_name_H-M   'P 1'
#
loop_
_entity.id
_entity.type
_entity.pdbx_description
1 polymer ?
#
loop_
_entity_poly.entity_id
_entity_poly.type
_entity_poly.pdbx_seq_one_letter_code
_entity_poly.pdbx_strand_id
1 'polypeptide(L)'
;MDAPRGRSGRRALLVVDVQNDFCAGGSLGTARGADVAADISRYLADHGDEYDVIAGTLDWHIRPEGHFAPPGEEPDFQVTWPPHCVVGTWGARTHPALDTSRITAWFRKGEFTAAYSGFEGHLAPGDGGEAVGVDAADGAGVTAAGAAGAAAGGEVVGDDAAPVALADWLRRAGGTDVTVVGIATDFCVRATAVDARDEGFSTTVIGRLCAPVTEDGGRGALAELERAGVTVR
;
A
#
# COMPACT_ATOMS: atom_id res chain seq x y z
N MET A 1 -33.29 26.89 6.58
CA MET A 1 -31.90 26.47 6.71
C MET A 1 -31.91 24.98 7.01
N ASP A 2 -31.79 24.15 5.98
CA ASP A 2 -31.71 22.70 6.18
C ASP A 2 -30.35 22.39 6.81
N ALA A 3 -30.37 21.77 7.98
CA ALA A 3 -29.17 21.20 8.58
C ALA A 3 -28.57 20.15 7.62
N PRO A 4 -27.22 20.06 7.44
CA PRO A 4 -26.65 19.04 6.64
C PRO A 4 -27.07 17.69 7.21
N ARG A 5 -27.70 16.86 6.37
CA ARG A 5 -28.05 15.48 6.73
C ARG A 5 -26.78 14.80 7.18
N GLY A 6 -26.74 14.37 8.45
CA GLY A 6 -25.61 13.68 9.03
C GLY A 6 -25.22 12.51 8.14
N ARG A 7 -23.95 12.48 7.69
CA ARG A 7 -23.38 11.35 6.93
C ARG A 7 -23.47 10.11 7.82
N SER A 8 -24.15 9.08 7.35
CA SER A 8 -24.42 7.88 8.13
C SER A 8 -23.25 6.91 8.22
N GLY A 9 -22.04 7.29 7.77
CA GLY A 9 -20.85 6.44 7.76
C GLY A 9 -19.56 7.24 7.78
N ARG A 10 -18.50 6.65 8.33
CA ARG A 10 -17.14 7.20 8.30
C ARG A 10 -16.41 6.76 7.03
N ARG A 11 -15.65 7.67 6.46
CA ARG A 11 -14.92 7.47 5.21
C ARG A 11 -13.46 7.15 5.48
N ALA A 12 -12.97 6.10 4.84
CA ALA A 12 -11.56 5.75 4.81
C ALA A 12 -10.98 5.96 3.41
N LEU A 13 -9.72 6.39 3.33
CA LEU A 13 -8.93 6.37 2.11
C LEU A 13 -7.79 5.35 2.27
N LEU A 14 -7.64 4.46 1.32
CA LEU A 14 -6.53 3.53 1.22
C LEU A 14 -5.60 3.95 0.07
N VAL A 15 -4.35 4.26 0.39
CA VAL A 15 -3.27 4.56 -0.56
C VAL A 15 -2.45 3.29 -0.73
N VAL A 16 -2.63 2.61 -1.86
CA VAL A 16 -2.10 1.27 -2.10
C VAL A 16 -0.74 1.34 -2.78
N ASP A 17 0.29 0.82 -2.12
CA ASP A 17 1.61 0.44 -2.65
C ASP A 17 2.29 1.51 -3.53
N VAL A 18 2.23 2.77 -3.13
CA VAL A 18 2.91 3.86 -3.86
C VAL A 18 4.39 3.87 -3.47
N GLN A 19 5.12 2.83 -3.93
CA GLN A 19 6.52 2.56 -3.61
C GLN A 19 7.44 2.77 -4.81
N ASN A 20 8.73 2.97 -4.56
CA ASN A 20 9.70 3.28 -5.59
C ASN A 20 9.81 2.17 -6.67
N ASP A 21 9.72 0.89 -6.28
CA ASP A 21 9.80 -0.21 -7.23
C ASP A 21 8.64 -0.26 -8.22
N PHE A 22 7.50 0.33 -7.89
CA PHE A 22 6.34 0.45 -8.77
C PHE A 22 6.30 1.75 -9.59
N CYS A 23 7.32 2.61 -9.42
CA CYS A 23 7.49 3.86 -10.15
C CYS A 23 8.68 3.80 -11.11
N ALA A 24 8.81 4.80 -11.98
CA ALA A 24 9.89 4.86 -12.96
C ALA A 24 11.28 4.73 -12.28
N GLY A 25 12.09 3.80 -12.75
CA GLY A 25 13.41 3.47 -12.19
C GLY A 25 13.41 2.32 -11.19
N GLY A 26 12.25 1.85 -10.76
CA GLY A 26 12.09 0.66 -9.95
C GLY A 26 11.98 -0.63 -10.76
N SER A 27 12.05 -1.79 -10.09
CA SER A 27 12.09 -3.10 -10.75
C SER A 27 10.79 -3.49 -11.45
N LEU A 28 9.66 -2.94 -11.02
CA LEU A 28 8.33 -3.12 -11.60
C LEU A 28 7.65 -1.77 -11.92
N GLY A 29 8.45 -0.82 -12.41
CA GLY A 29 8.01 0.53 -12.66
C GLY A 29 6.84 0.63 -13.65
N THR A 30 5.74 1.23 -13.20
CA THR A 30 4.61 1.59 -14.05
C THR A 30 4.85 2.92 -14.75
N ALA A 31 4.28 3.10 -15.94
CA ALA A 31 4.49 4.32 -16.75
C ALA A 31 4.07 5.62 -16.03
N ARG A 32 3.06 5.55 -15.15
CA ARG A 32 2.48 6.69 -14.47
C ARG A 32 2.70 6.71 -12.96
N GLY A 33 3.48 5.80 -12.39
CA GLY A 33 3.62 5.65 -10.94
C GLY A 33 4.02 6.93 -10.24
N ALA A 34 5.04 7.64 -10.74
CA ALA A 34 5.51 8.91 -10.17
C ALA A 34 4.46 10.04 -10.29
N ASP A 35 3.75 10.11 -11.43
CA ASP A 35 2.67 11.08 -11.61
C ASP A 35 1.52 10.83 -10.64
N VAL A 36 1.13 9.55 -10.48
CA VAL A 36 0.07 9.14 -9.54
C VAL A 36 0.48 9.45 -8.10
N ALA A 37 1.73 9.24 -7.69
CA ALA A 37 2.21 9.64 -6.37
C ALA A 37 2.00 11.14 -6.12
N ALA A 38 2.35 11.99 -7.09
CA ALA A 38 2.14 13.44 -7.01
C ALA A 38 0.65 13.82 -7.07
N ASP A 39 -0.16 13.13 -7.90
CA ASP A 39 -1.61 13.36 -8.00
C ASP A 39 -2.32 13.01 -6.69
N ILE A 40 -1.93 11.90 -6.03
CA ILE A 40 -2.45 11.53 -4.73
C ILE A 40 -2.10 12.58 -3.68
N SER A 41 -0.87 13.10 -3.68
CA SER A 41 -0.45 14.17 -2.77
C SER A 41 -1.32 15.43 -2.92
N ARG A 42 -1.59 15.86 -4.17
CA ARG A 42 -2.50 16.98 -4.43
C ARG A 42 -3.93 16.66 -3.96
N TYR A 43 -4.40 15.45 -4.24
CA TYR A 43 -5.72 15.02 -3.79
C TYR A 43 -5.84 15.00 -2.26
N LEU A 44 -4.81 14.53 -1.55
CA LEU A 44 -4.76 14.56 -0.09
C LEU A 44 -4.75 15.99 0.48
N ALA A 45 -4.07 16.92 -0.17
CA ALA A 45 -4.06 18.32 0.22
C ALA A 45 -5.47 18.96 0.09
N ASP A 46 -6.17 18.64 -1.02
CA ASP A 46 -7.46 19.27 -1.34
C ASP A 46 -8.65 18.58 -0.67
N HIS A 47 -8.59 17.25 -0.48
CA HIS A 47 -9.72 16.40 -0.08
C HIS A 47 -9.46 15.56 1.17
N GLY A 48 -8.25 15.60 1.76
CA GLY A 48 -7.89 14.75 2.90
C GLY A 48 -8.82 14.91 4.09
N ASP A 49 -9.34 16.11 4.32
CA ASP A 49 -10.29 16.41 5.41
C ASP A 49 -11.70 15.80 5.19
N GLU A 50 -11.96 15.25 4.00
CA GLU A 50 -13.19 14.52 3.72
C GLU A 50 -13.16 13.07 4.26
N TYR A 51 -11.99 12.57 4.66
CA TYR A 51 -11.78 11.23 5.19
C TYR A 51 -11.55 11.27 6.69
N ASP A 52 -12.19 10.36 7.40
CA ASP A 52 -12.05 10.22 8.85
C ASP A 52 -10.75 9.50 9.22
N VAL A 53 -10.28 8.61 8.34
CA VAL A 53 -9.01 7.89 8.46
C VAL A 53 -8.37 7.69 7.08
N ILE A 54 -7.05 7.75 7.04
CA ILE A 54 -6.24 7.51 5.84
C ILE A 54 -5.17 6.50 6.19
N ALA A 55 -5.13 5.38 5.45
CA ALA A 55 -4.12 4.35 5.63
C ALA A 55 -3.36 4.10 4.33
N GLY A 56 -2.11 3.67 4.44
CA GLY A 56 -1.29 3.20 3.35
C GLY A 56 -1.06 1.69 3.42
N THR A 57 -0.86 1.04 2.27
CA THR A 57 -0.34 -0.32 2.22
C THR A 57 1.05 -0.35 1.60
N LEU A 58 1.82 -1.34 1.94
CA LEU A 58 3.17 -1.57 1.43
C LEU A 58 3.36 -3.05 1.14
N ASP A 59 3.82 -3.36 -0.07
CA ASP A 59 4.52 -4.62 -0.31
C ASP A 59 5.80 -4.63 0.51
N TRP A 60 6.02 -5.71 1.29
CA TRP A 60 7.08 -5.74 2.28
C TRP A 60 7.76 -7.10 2.32
N HIS A 61 8.56 -7.39 1.28
CA HIS A 61 9.11 -8.71 1.08
C HIS A 61 10.37 -8.97 1.90
N ILE A 62 10.28 -9.92 2.84
CA ILE A 62 11.42 -10.44 3.61
C ILE A 62 11.96 -11.67 2.88
N ARG A 63 11.10 -12.65 2.65
CA ARG A 63 11.37 -13.89 1.91
C ARG A 63 10.06 -14.47 1.37
N PRO A 64 9.49 -13.89 0.31
CA PRO A 64 8.20 -14.31 -0.21
C PRO A 64 8.36 -15.60 -1.02
N GLU A 65 8.08 -16.74 -0.43
CA GLU A 65 8.23 -18.05 -1.07
C GLU A 65 7.37 -18.15 -2.33
N GLY A 66 8.01 -18.54 -3.46
CA GLY A 66 7.35 -18.73 -4.75
C GLY A 66 6.90 -17.45 -5.47
N HIS A 67 7.15 -16.28 -4.91
CA HIS A 67 6.76 -15.00 -5.50
C HIS A 67 7.84 -14.42 -6.42
N PHE A 68 9.10 -14.58 -6.06
CA PHE A 68 10.21 -14.17 -6.92
C PHE A 68 10.64 -15.31 -7.84
N ALA A 69 11.00 -14.97 -9.08
CA ALA A 69 11.60 -15.93 -9.99
C ALA A 69 12.90 -16.49 -9.38
N PRO A 70 13.15 -17.79 -9.50
CA PRO A 70 14.40 -18.39 -9.04
C PRO A 70 15.64 -17.73 -9.67
N PRO A 71 16.78 -17.69 -8.98
CA PRO A 71 18.02 -17.12 -9.53
C PRO A 71 18.38 -17.73 -10.89
N GLY A 72 18.49 -16.88 -11.90
CA GLY A 72 18.82 -17.27 -13.27
C GLY A 72 17.63 -17.68 -14.14
N GLU A 73 16.41 -17.61 -13.62
CA GLU A 73 15.18 -17.80 -14.39
C GLU A 73 14.50 -16.46 -14.66
N GLU A 74 13.85 -16.34 -15.82
CA GLU A 74 13.05 -15.18 -16.16
C GLU A 74 11.68 -15.28 -15.46
N PRO A 75 11.17 -14.18 -14.86
CA PRO A 75 9.83 -14.16 -14.28
C PRO A 75 8.75 -14.31 -15.36
N ASP A 76 7.66 -14.99 -15.04
CA ASP A 76 6.53 -15.15 -15.94
C ASP A 76 5.52 -13.97 -15.88
N PHE A 77 5.70 -13.05 -14.95
CA PHE A 77 4.83 -11.88 -14.70
C PHE A 77 3.37 -12.23 -14.45
N GLN A 78 3.11 -13.44 -13.95
CA GLN A 78 1.80 -13.93 -13.54
C GLN A 78 1.84 -14.50 -12.12
N VAL A 79 2.77 -15.41 -11.87
CA VAL A 79 3.01 -16.07 -10.56
C VAL A 79 4.34 -15.61 -10.00
N THR A 80 5.35 -15.50 -10.87
CA THR A 80 6.71 -15.12 -10.48
C THR A 80 7.07 -13.74 -11.01
N TRP A 81 7.74 -12.97 -10.17
CA TRP A 81 8.12 -11.58 -10.40
C TRP A 81 9.62 -11.37 -10.19
N PRO A 82 10.23 -10.34 -10.79
CA PRO A 82 11.56 -9.93 -10.38
C PRO A 82 11.56 -9.49 -8.92
N PRO A 83 12.68 -9.59 -8.19
CA PRO A 83 12.76 -9.04 -6.83
C PRO A 83 12.35 -7.58 -6.79
N HIS A 84 11.37 -7.26 -5.93
CA HIS A 84 10.84 -5.92 -5.72
C HIS A 84 10.41 -5.75 -4.26
N CYS A 85 10.30 -4.52 -3.81
CA CYS A 85 9.85 -4.13 -2.47
C CYS A 85 10.52 -4.95 -1.34
N VAL A 86 11.79 -5.33 -1.54
CA VAL A 86 12.57 -6.08 -0.55
C VAL A 86 12.90 -5.17 0.62
N VAL A 87 12.63 -5.66 1.83
CA VAL A 87 12.84 -4.91 3.09
C VAL A 87 14.25 -4.32 3.17
N GLY A 88 14.33 -3.05 3.53
CA GLY A 88 15.59 -2.31 3.66
C GLY A 88 16.15 -1.74 2.37
N THR A 89 15.55 -2.05 1.20
CA THR A 89 15.98 -1.46 -0.07
C THR A 89 15.30 -0.12 -0.34
N TRP A 90 15.87 0.64 -1.29
CA TRP A 90 15.25 1.85 -1.80
C TRP A 90 13.87 1.55 -2.43
N GLY A 91 13.73 0.42 -3.11
CA GLY A 91 12.53 0.00 -3.81
C GLY A 91 11.31 -0.16 -2.90
N ALA A 92 11.53 -0.65 -1.67
CA ALA A 92 10.48 -0.85 -0.68
C ALA A 92 9.95 0.45 -0.06
N ARG A 93 10.66 1.58 -0.22
CA ARG A 93 10.25 2.86 0.36
C ARG A 93 9.13 3.49 -0.44
N THR A 94 8.31 4.28 0.22
CA THR A 94 7.31 5.13 -0.45
C THR A 94 7.98 6.08 -1.45
N HIS A 95 7.30 6.35 -2.56
CA HIS A 95 7.83 7.27 -3.57
C HIS A 95 7.88 8.71 -3.02
N PRO A 96 8.98 9.47 -3.21
CA PRO A 96 9.18 10.77 -2.59
C PRO A 96 8.17 11.86 -3.03
N ALA A 97 7.46 11.66 -4.14
CA ALA A 97 6.38 12.55 -4.55
C ALA A 97 5.06 12.30 -3.80
N LEU A 98 4.97 11.23 -2.99
CA LEU A 98 3.83 10.98 -2.13
C LEU A 98 4.02 11.70 -0.79
N ASP A 99 3.15 12.67 -0.50
CA ASP A 99 3.05 13.25 0.84
C ASP A 99 2.33 12.28 1.77
N THR A 100 3.07 11.73 2.72
CA THR A 100 2.56 10.74 3.69
C THR A 100 2.05 11.36 4.99
N SER A 101 2.11 12.68 5.14
CA SER A 101 1.81 13.39 6.39
C SER A 101 0.39 13.18 6.93
N ARG A 102 -0.56 12.82 6.05
CA ARG A 102 -1.96 12.52 6.41
C ARG A 102 -2.25 11.03 6.57
N ILE A 103 -1.28 10.15 6.26
CA ILE A 103 -1.42 8.70 6.43
C ILE A 103 -1.14 8.35 7.89
N THR A 104 -2.14 7.83 8.59
CA THR A 104 -2.08 7.60 10.03
C THR A 104 -1.81 6.14 10.41
N ALA A 105 -1.86 5.23 9.44
CA ALA A 105 -1.57 3.81 9.67
C ALA A 105 -1.01 3.18 8.39
N TRP A 106 -0.06 2.26 8.56
CA TRP A 106 0.54 1.52 7.47
C TRP A 106 0.30 0.02 7.64
N PHE A 107 -0.04 -0.66 6.56
CA PHE A 107 -0.25 -2.10 6.52
C PHE A 107 0.77 -2.75 5.61
N ARG A 108 1.48 -3.74 6.13
CA ARG A 108 2.50 -4.50 5.39
C ARG A 108 1.90 -5.81 4.93
N LYS A 109 2.16 -6.17 3.68
CA LYS A 109 1.74 -7.43 3.09
C LYS A 109 2.89 -8.10 2.33
N GLY A 110 2.79 -9.39 2.07
CA GLY A 110 3.76 -10.09 1.24
C GLY A 110 5.08 -10.44 1.91
N GLU A 111 5.17 -10.43 3.26
CA GLU A 111 6.44 -10.65 3.96
C GLU A 111 7.07 -12.01 3.63
N PHE A 112 6.27 -13.07 3.63
CA PHE A 112 6.75 -14.45 3.44
C PHE A 112 5.99 -15.22 2.35
N THR A 113 4.94 -14.67 1.80
CA THR A 113 4.12 -15.25 0.73
C THR A 113 3.73 -14.17 -0.28
N ALA A 114 3.28 -14.56 -1.47
CA ALA A 114 2.64 -13.62 -2.38
C ALA A 114 1.39 -13.01 -1.72
N ALA A 115 1.20 -11.70 -1.83
CA ALA A 115 0.01 -10.99 -1.38
C ALA A 115 -0.26 -9.79 -2.29
N TYR A 116 -1.51 -9.61 -2.68
CA TYR A 116 -1.92 -8.49 -3.55
C TYR A 116 -2.83 -7.51 -2.83
N SER A 117 -3.79 -8.02 -2.07
CA SER A 117 -4.74 -7.18 -1.35
C SER A 117 -4.13 -6.56 -0.09
N GLY A 118 -4.44 -5.29 0.17
CA GLY A 118 -4.13 -4.66 1.46
C GLY A 118 -4.78 -5.38 2.64
N PHE A 119 -5.85 -6.14 2.40
CA PHE A 119 -6.55 -6.91 3.44
C PHE A 119 -5.82 -8.20 3.85
N GLU A 120 -4.82 -8.63 3.06
CA GLU A 120 -3.90 -9.71 3.43
C GLU A 120 -2.80 -9.23 4.37
N GLY A 121 -2.68 -7.91 4.55
CA GLY A 121 -1.67 -7.26 5.36
C GLY A 121 -2.07 -7.08 6.83
N HIS A 122 -1.11 -6.68 7.62
CA HIS A 122 -1.29 -6.32 9.02
C HIS A 122 -0.65 -4.97 9.34
N LEU A 123 -1.13 -4.34 10.42
CA LEU A 123 -0.64 -3.06 10.89
C LEU A 123 0.88 -3.15 11.18
N ALA A 124 1.64 -2.23 10.61
CA ALA A 124 3.09 -2.19 10.79
C ALA A 124 3.46 -1.89 12.27
N PRO A 125 4.47 -2.56 12.83
CA PRO A 125 4.94 -2.27 14.18
C PRO A 125 5.45 -0.83 14.28
N GLY A 126 5.05 -0.11 15.34
CA GLY A 126 5.51 1.26 15.61
C GLY A 126 4.70 2.37 14.94
N ASP A 127 3.74 2.06 14.06
CA ASP A 127 2.93 3.05 13.35
C ASP A 127 1.69 3.51 14.15
N GLY A 128 1.85 3.66 15.44
CA GLY A 128 1.02 4.58 16.22
C GLY A 128 1.45 6.04 16.02
N GLY A 129 2.03 6.42 14.87
CA GLY A 129 2.31 7.82 14.57
C GLY A 129 3.71 8.20 14.11
N GLU A 130 4.64 7.27 13.89
CA GLU A 130 5.88 7.63 13.21
C GLU A 130 5.80 7.26 11.74
N ALA A 131 5.66 8.29 10.89
CA ALA A 131 5.93 8.18 9.47
C ALA A 131 7.26 7.45 9.27
N VAL A 132 7.29 6.46 8.36
CA VAL A 132 8.57 5.94 7.87
C VAL A 132 9.24 7.11 7.15
N GLY A 133 10.01 7.90 7.92
CA GLY A 133 10.62 9.13 7.47
C GLY A 133 11.51 8.85 6.28
N VAL A 134 11.27 9.57 5.22
CA VAL A 134 12.23 9.82 4.16
C VAL A 134 13.29 10.73 4.78
N ASP A 135 14.39 10.18 5.27
CA ASP A 135 15.60 10.99 5.44
C ASP A 135 16.06 11.40 4.06
N ALA A 136 15.69 12.63 3.70
CA ALA A 136 16.28 13.34 2.61
C ALA A 136 17.65 13.81 3.09
N ALA A 137 18.68 12.98 2.91
CA ALA A 137 20.08 13.43 2.75
C ALA A 137 21.01 12.24 2.49
N ASP A 138 21.85 12.45 1.51
CA ASP A 138 23.16 11.92 1.27
C ASP A 138 23.30 10.58 0.50
N GLY A 139 23.52 10.78 -0.79
CA GLY A 139 24.35 9.90 -1.59
C GLY A 139 25.77 9.85 -1.00
N ALA A 140 26.08 8.78 -0.26
CA ALA A 140 27.44 8.37 -0.03
C ALA A 140 27.46 6.85 0.31
N GLY A 141 28.29 6.13 -0.43
CA GLY A 141 28.39 4.69 -0.44
C GLY A 141 28.51 4.02 0.91
N VAL A 142 27.81 2.92 1.05
CA VAL A 142 28.01 1.97 2.13
C VAL A 142 28.88 0.82 1.62
N THR A 143 30.12 0.84 2.04
CA THR A 143 31.04 -0.30 1.95
C THR A 143 30.61 -1.37 2.95
N ALA A 144 30.56 -2.61 2.48
CA ALA A 144 30.35 -3.77 3.33
C ALA A 144 31.50 -3.94 4.31
N ALA A 145 31.19 -4.02 5.62
CA ALA A 145 32.12 -4.56 6.61
C ALA A 145 31.37 -5.12 7.82
N GLY A 146 31.53 -6.41 8.07
CA GLY A 146 31.86 -6.97 9.37
C GLY A 146 30.71 -7.26 10.34
N ALA A 147 30.32 -8.53 10.36
CA ALA A 147 29.68 -9.14 11.53
C ALA A 147 30.64 -9.18 12.71
N ALA A 148 30.15 -8.80 13.91
CA ALA A 148 30.40 -9.51 15.19
C ALA A 148 29.88 -8.72 16.41
N GLY A 149 28.96 -9.35 17.17
CA GLY A 149 29.01 -9.44 18.63
C GLY A 149 28.55 -8.26 19.45
N ALA A 150 27.42 -8.40 20.13
CA ALA A 150 27.38 -8.49 21.60
C ALA A 150 25.92 -8.51 22.06
N ALA A 151 25.56 -9.54 22.81
CA ALA A 151 24.34 -9.65 23.57
C ALA A 151 24.32 -8.60 24.70
N ALA A 152 23.23 -7.84 24.76
CA ALA A 152 22.82 -7.19 26.02
C ALA A 152 21.32 -7.44 26.14
N GLY A 153 20.95 -8.17 27.21
CA GLY A 153 19.59 -8.55 27.52
C GLY A 153 18.75 -7.32 27.82
N GLY A 154 17.81 -7.06 26.93
CA GLY A 154 16.64 -6.25 27.19
C GLY A 154 15.46 -7.19 27.24
N GLU A 155 14.77 -7.21 28.37
CA GLU A 155 13.55 -7.94 28.63
C GLU A 155 12.53 -7.55 27.54
N VAL A 156 12.26 -8.49 26.62
CA VAL A 156 11.19 -8.34 25.65
C VAL A 156 9.89 -8.52 26.42
N VAL A 157 9.25 -7.40 26.76
CA VAL A 157 7.87 -7.40 27.21
C VAL A 157 7.07 -7.92 26.04
N GLY A 158 6.59 -9.16 26.15
CA GLY A 158 5.81 -9.83 25.15
C GLY A 158 4.49 -9.09 24.96
N ASP A 159 4.33 -8.45 23.80
CA ASP A 159 3.03 -8.08 23.29
C ASP A 159 2.53 -9.24 22.42
N ASP A 160 1.89 -10.22 23.08
CA ASP A 160 1.22 -11.38 22.45
C ASP A 160 -0.09 -10.95 21.75
N ALA A 161 -0.24 -9.70 21.39
CA ALA A 161 -1.41 -9.25 20.63
C ALA A 161 -1.29 -9.75 19.19
N ALA A 162 -2.34 -10.45 18.71
CA ALA A 162 -2.41 -10.86 17.31
C ALA A 162 -2.27 -9.64 16.38
N PRO A 163 -1.60 -9.79 15.22
CA PRO A 163 -1.46 -8.72 14.25
C PRO A 163 -2.81 -8.11 13.87
N VAL A 164 -2.93 -6.78 13.86
CA VAL A 164 -4.18 -6.09 13.54
C VAL A 164 -4.38 -6.10 12.03
N ALA A 165 -5.40 -6.79 11.55
CA ALA A 165 -5.78 -6.81 10.14
C ALA A 165 -6.43 -5.48 9.70
N LEU A 166 -6.29 -5.12 8.41
CA LEU A 166 -6.85 -3.89 7.85
C LEU A 166 -8.38 -3.81 8.05
N ALA A 167 -9.10 -4.90 7.85
CA ALA A 167 -10.55 -4.94 8.03
C ALA A 167 -10.96 -4.60 9.48
N ASP A 168 -10.26 -5.15 10.46
CA ASP A 168 -10.54 -4.91 11.87
C ASP A 168 -10.21 -3.46 12.26
N TRP A 169 -9.11 -2.93 11.74
CA TRP A 169 -8.73 -1.54 11.96
C TRP A 169 -9.78 -0.57 11.39
N LEU A 170 -10.22 -0.79 10.16
CA LEU A 170 -11.28 0.00 9.53
C LEU A 170 -12.59 -0.06 10.33
N ARG A 171 -13.00 -1.24 10.78
CA ARG A 171 -14.22 -1.42 11.58
C ARG A 171 -14.12 -0.72 12.94
N ARG A 172 -12.97 -0.82 13.62
CA ARG A 172 -12.72 -0.09 14.88
C ARG A 172 -12.77 1.43 14.68
N ALA A 173 -12.31 1.91 13.54
CA ALA A 173 -12.43 3.32 13.17
C ALA A 173 -13.88 3.72 12.79
N GLY A 174 -14.82 2.77 12.73
CA GLY A 174 -16.21 3.00 12.33
C GLY A 174 -16.37 3.22 10.82
N GLY A 175 -15.39 2.81 10.01
CA GLY A 175 -15.40 2.93 8.55
C GLY A 175 -16.55 2.15 7.92
N THR A 176 -17.29 2.77 7.02
CA THR A 176 -18.35 2.16 6.21
C THR A 176 -18.08 2.35 4.72
N ASP A 177 -17.34 3.41 4.37
CA ASP A 177 -17.04 3.79 3.00
C ASP A 177 -15.52 3.80 2.80
N VAL A 178 -15.03 2.99 1.87
CA VAL A 178 -13.61 2.85 1.56
C VAL A 178 -13.36 3.38 0.16
N THR A 179 -12.46 4.35 0.05
CA THR A 179 -11.94 4.84 -1.24
C THR A 179 -10.54 4.28 -1.43
N VAL A 180 -10.25 3.73 -2.60
CA VAL A 180 -8.96 3.10 -2.94
C VAL A 180 -8.28 3.87 -4.06
N VAL A 181 -7.00 4.17 -3.90
CA VAL A 181 -6.11 4.81 -4.89
C VAL A 181 -4.73 4.14 -4.84
N GLY A 182 -3.90 4.30 -5.84
CA GLY A 182 -2.50 3.81 -5.79
C GLY A 182 -2.09 2.91 -6.96
N ILE A 183 -1.21 1.95 -6.70
CA ILE A 183 -0.51 1.12 -7.69
C ILE A 183 -0.56 -0.38 -7.28
N ALA A 184 -0.70 -1.36 -8.19
CA ALA A 184 -1.11 -1.17 -9.58
C ALA A 184 -2.61 -1.41 -9.73
N THR A 185 -3.24 -0.66 -10.66
CA THR A 185 -4.70 -0.74 -10.89
C THR A 185 -5.17 -2.17 -11.15
N ASP A 186 -4.42 -2.90 -11.97
CA ASP A 186 -4.72 -4.26 -12.43
C ASP A 186 -4.31 -5.38 -11.44
N PHE A 187 -3.63 -5.03 -10.36
CA PHE A 187 -3.18 -5.96 -9.31
C PHE A 187 -3.65 -5.52 -7.91
N CYS A 188 -2.80 -4.86 -7.14
CA CYS A 188 -3.04 -4.57 -5.72
C CYS A 188 -4.25 -3.67 -5.49
N VAL A 189 -4.47 -2.65 -6.33
CA VAL A 189 -5.65 -1.78 -6.23
C VAL A 189 -6.93 -2.58 -6.47
N ARG A 190 -6.95 -3.40 -7.55
CA ARG A 190 -8.11 -4.26 -7.84
C ARG A 190 -8.37 -5.25 -6.72
N ALA A 191 -7.35 -5.98 -6.27
CA ALA A 191 -7.49 -6.96 -5.19
C ALA A 191 -7.99 -6.30 -3.90
N THR A 192 -7.40 -5.17 -3.50
CA THR A 192 -7.82 -4.41 -2.31
C THR A 192 -9.27 -3.92 -2.42
N ALA A 193 -9.68 -3.43 -3.59
CA ALA A 193 -11.05 -2.92 -3.78
C ALA A 193 -12.10 -4.05 -3.77
N VAL A 194 -11.76 -5.23 -4.32
CA VAL A 194 -12.64 -6.41 -4.27
C VAL A 194 -12.80 -6.88 -2.82
N ASP A 195 -11.71 -7.02 -2.09
CA ASP A 195 -11.77 -7.46 -0.69
C ASP A 195 -12.48 -6.44 0.19
N ALA A 196 -12.26 -5.13 -0.02
CA ALA A 196 -13.01 -4.11 0.70
C ALA A 196 -14.53 -4.28 0.54
N ARG A 197 -14.99 -4.55 -0.69
CA ARG A 197 -16.40 -4.83 -0.96
C ARG A 197 -16.86 -6.13 -0.29
N ASP A 198 -16.06 -7.20 -0.37
CA ASP A 198 -16.38 -8.51 0.20
C ASP A 198 -16.42 -8.48 1.73
N GLU A 199 -15.62 -7.61 2.35
CA GLU A 199 -15.68 -7.27 3.78
C GLU A 199 -16.90 -6.40 4.16
N GLY A 200 -17.73 -6.01 3.17
CA GLY A 200 -18.99 -5.29 3.39
C GLY A 200 -18.87 -3.77 3.36
N PHE A 201 -17.72 -3.20 2.96
CA PHE A 201 -17.56 -1.76 2.82
C PHE A 201 -18.18 -1.25 1.50
N SER A 202 -18.78 -0.06 1.54
CA SER A 202 -19.12 0.69 0.33
C SER A 202 -17.82 1.16 -0.33
N THR A 203 -17.46 0.57 -1.47
CA THR A 203 -16.12 0.73 -2.06
C THR A 203 -16.12 1.59 -3.31
N THR A 204 -15.20 2.55 -3.36
CA THR A 204 -14.95 3.43 -4.51
C THR A 204 -13.48 3.35 -4.93
N VAL A 205 -13.20 3.26 -6.22
CA VAL A 205 -11.85 3.44 -6.80
C VAL A 205 -11.81 4.74 -7.58
N ILE A 206 -10.81 5.58 -7.33
CA ILE A 206 -10.57 6.79 -8.12
C ILE A 206 -9.55 6.46 -9.21
N GLY A 207 -10.02 6.05 -10.39
CA GLY A 207 -9.19 5.51 -11.47
C GLY A 207 -8.08 6.47 -11.94
N ARG A 208 -8.33 7.79 -11.97
CA ARG A 208 -7.30 8.79 -12.32
C ARG A 208 -6.14 8.87 -11.33
N LEU A 209 -6.33 8.42 -10.10
CA LEU A 209 -5.34 8.32 -9.02
C LEU A 209 -4.76 6.91 -8.90
N CYS A 210 -4.87 6.12 -9.98
CA CYS A 210 -4.28 4.78 -10.05
C CYS A 210 -3.38 4.67 -11.28
N ALA A 211 -2.33 3.88 -11.18
CA ALA A 211 -1.44 3.55 -12.29
C ALA A 211 -1.49 2.05 -12.57
N PRO A 212 -1.81 1.61 -13.80
CA PRO A 212 -1.77 0.20 -14.17
C PRO A 212 -0.36 -0.23 -14.58
N VAL A 213 -0.10 -1.54 -14.54
CA VAL A 213 1.08 -2.14 -15.19
C VAL A 213 0.97 -2.00 -16.70
N THR A 214 -0.22 -2.26 -17.26
CA THR A 214 -0.52 -2.04 -18.67
C THR A 214 -1.84 -1.28 -18.83
N GLU A 215 -1.95 -0.46 -19.88
CA GLU A 215 -3.19 0.30 -20.14
C GLU A 215 -4.40 -0.63 -20.37
N ASP A 216 -4.20 -1.76 -21.05
CA ASP A 216 -5.27 -2.73 -21.29
C ASP A 216 -5.66 -3.46 -19.99
N GLY A 217 -4.68 -3.86 -19.17
CA GLY A 217 -4.89 -4.46 -17.86
C GLY A 217 -5.68 -3.52 -16.94
N GLY A 218 -5.27 -2.24 -16.90
CA GLY A 218 -5.96 -1.22 -16.12
C GLY A 218 -7.42 -1.02 -16.53
N ARG A 219 -7.70 -0.91 -17.84
CA ARG A 219 -9.08 -0.80 -18.34
C ARG A 219 -9.91 -2.04 -17.99
N GLY A 220 -9.32 -3.23 -18.17
CA GLY A 220 -9.95 -4.49 -17.80
C GLY A 220 -10.30 -4.57 -16.32
N ALA A 221 -9.35 -4.20 -15.45
CA ALA A 221 -9.52 -4.20 -14.01
C ALA A 221 -10.63 -3.23 -13.54
N LEU A 222 -10.66 -2.01 -14.08
CA LEU A 222 -11.73 -1.06 -13.73
C LEU A 222 -13.11 -1.58 -14.15
N ALA A 223 -13.23 -2.17 -15.35
CA ALA A 223 -14.47 -2.78 -15.78
C ALA A 223 -14.88 -4.01 -14.96
N GLU A 224 -13.93 -4.78 -14.43
CA GLU A 224 -14.20 -5.87 -13.49
C GLU A 224 -14.73 -5.34 -12.16
N LEU A 225 -14.11 -4.29 -11.63
CA LEU A 225 -14.52 -3.63 -10.40
C LEU A 225 -15.95 -3.11 -10.47
N GLU A 226 -16.33 -2.45 -11.59
CA GLU A 226 -17.72 -2.00 -11.80
C GLU A 226 -18.71 -3.17 -11.82
N ARG A 227 -18.37 -4.27 -12.52
CA ARG A 227 -19.19 -5.50 -12.52
C ARG A 227 -19.28 -6.15 -11.15
N ALA A 228 -18.26 -6.00 -10.35
CA ALA A 228 -18.23 -6.47 -8.97
C ALA A 228 -19.01 -5.57 -8.00
N GLY A 229 -19.56 -4.43 -8.43
CA GLY A 229 -20.31 -3.50 -7.60
C GLY A 229 -19.46 -2.44 -6.89
N VAL A 230 -18.18 -2.31 -7.27
CA VAL A 230 -17.32 -1.22 -6.83
C VAL A 230 -17.63 0.03 -7.67
N THR A 231 -17.74 1.19 -7.04
CA THR A 231 -17.90 2.46 -7.77
C THR A 231 -16.55 2.90 -8.34
N VAL A 232 -16.47 3.13 -9.65
CA VAL A 232 -15.29 3.69 -10.32
C VAL A 232 -15.55 5.15 -10.71
N ARG A 233 -14.57 6.04 -10.41
CA ARG A 233 -14.65 7.50 -10.70
C ARG A 233 -13.38 8.00 -11.40
#